data_92e4add2b61ac76c44f503bcb9996ccd
#
_entry.id   92e4add2b61ac76c44f503bcb9996ccd
#
_cell.length_a   1.000
_cell.length_b   1.000
_cell.length_c   1.000
_cell.angle_alpha   90.00
_cell.angle_beta   90.00
_cell.angle_gamma   90.00
#
_symmetry.space_group_name_H-M   'P 1'
#
loop_
_entity.id
_entity.type
_entity.pdbx_description
1 polymer ?
#
loop_
_entity_poly.entity_id
_entity_poly.type
_entity_poly.pdbx_seq_one_letter_code
_entity_poly.pdbx_strand_id
1 'polypeptide(L)'
;MYTNKTFTPVNIRNEAYNKAFGANLKRLRTAKKLSREALAAQAGIEPKQVYRIEVGESSPTIATVVTIANAMSMHPKKMFDFEFDFKAGGL
;
A
#
# COMPACT_ATOMS: atom_id res chain seq x y z
N MET A 1 -14.68 -21.67 -19.39
CA MET A 1 -15.04 -20.45 -19.09
C MET A 1 -16.05 -20.37 -18.00
N TYR A 2 -16.06 -19.34 -17.24
CA TYR A 2 -16.93 -19.23 -16.22
C TYR A 2 -18.12 -18.51 -16.59
N THR A 3 -19.22 -19.05 -16.33
CA THR A 3 -20.45 -18.43 -16.64
C THR A 3 -21.21 -18.22 -15.38
N ASN A 4 -20.57 -17.81 -14.42
CA ASN A 4 -21.14 -17.67 -13.13
C ASN A 4 -22.29 -16.67 -13.13
N LYS A 5 -23.47 -17.12 -12.95
CA LYS A 5 -24.60 -16.26 -12.89
C LYS A 5 -24.62 -15.38 -11.67
N THR A 6 -23.89 -15.76 -10.66
CA THR A 6 -23.84 -14.95 -9.44
C THR A 6 -22.69 -13.99 -9.45
N PHE A 7 -21.92 -13.95 -10.56
CA PHE A 7 -20.83 -13.03 -10.64
C PHE A 7 -21.32 -11.59 -10.60
N THR A 8 -20.77 -10.81 -9.70
CA THR A 8 -21.02 -9.39 -9.64
C THR A 8 -19.70 -8.67 -9.73
N PRO A 9 -19.61 -7.66 -10.59
CA PRO A 9 -18.37 -6.87 -10.68
C PRO A 9 -18.17 -6.16 -9.35
N VAL A 10 -17.05 -6.39 -8.72
CA VAL A 10 -16.71 -5.72 -7.48
C VAL A 10 -15.26 -5.32 -7.56
N ASN A 11 -14.91 -4.31 -6.81
CA ASN A 11 -13.51 -3.94 -6.66
C ASN A 11 -12.85 -4.98 -5.79
N ILE A 12 -11.76 -5.51 -6.29
CA ILE A 12 -11.00 -6.49 -5.51
C ILE A 12 -10.19 -5.72 -4.49
N ARG A 13 -10.50 -5.96 -3.23
CA ARG A 13 -9.80 -5.35 -2.13
C ARG A 13 -9.54 -6.39 -1.06
N ASN A 14 -8.34 -6.41 -0.58
CA ASN A 14 -8.02 -7.16 0.62
C ASN A 14 -7.70 -6.13 1.70
N GLU A 15 -8.70 -5.80 2.49
CA GLU A 15 -8.55 -4.73 3.48
C GLU A 15 -7.51 -5.06 4.53
N ALA A 16 -7.45 -6.33 4.94
CA ALA A 16 -6.45 -6.75 5.91
C ALA A 16 -5.04 -6.56 5.36
N TYR A 17 -4.84 -6.93 4.10
CA TYR A 17 -3.53 -6.76 3.49
C TYR A 17 -3.20 -5.30 3.29
N ASN A 18 -4.18 -4.48 2.88
CA ASN A 18 -3.96 -3.05 2.71
C ASN A 18 -3.49 -2.40 4.02
N LYS A 19 -4.09 -2.81 5.14
CA LYS A 19 -3.68 -2.28 6.43
C LYS A 19 -2.26 -2.71 6.79
N ALA A 20 -1.91 -3.96 6.53
CA ALA A 20 -0.57 -4.46 6.81
C ALA A 20 0.45 -3.77 5.92
N PHE A 21 0.12 -3.61 4.64
CA PHE A 21 0.98 -2.90 3.70
C PHE A 21 1.19 -1.45 4.15
N GLY A 22 0.11 -0.79 4.54
CA GLY A 22 0.17 0.60 4.99
C GLY A 22 1.00 0.76 6.26
N ALA A 23 0.86 -0.17 7.20
CA ALA A 23 1.65 -0.15 8.42
C ALA A 23 3.13 -0.30 8.10
N ASN A 24 3.47 -1.16 7.14
CA ASN A 24 4.84 -1.33 6.71
C ASN A 24 5.38 -0.06 6.06
N LEU A 25 4.55 0.60 5.24
CA LEU A 25 4.96 1.88 4.64
C LEU A 25 5.26 2.91 5.73
N LYS A 26 4.40 3.00 6.73
CA LYS A 26 4.62 3.94 7.82
C LYS A 26 5.91 3.62 8.55
N ARG A 27 6.18 2.33 8.80
CA ARG A 27 7.42 1.91 9.45
C ARG A 27 8.64 2.31 8.64
N LEU A 28 8.60 2.06 7.32
CA LEU A 28 9.72 2.41 6.44
C LEU A 28 9.92 3.93 6.40
N ARG A 29 8.83 4.67 6.30
CA ARG A 29 8.88 6.12 6.25
C ARG A 29 9.48 6.71 7.53
N THR A 30 9.02 6.24 8.68
CA THR A 30 9.50 6.76 9.96
C THR A 30 10.96 6.36 10.21
N ALA A 31 11.36 5.19 9.74
CA ALA A 31 12.76 4.78 9.82
C ALA A 31 13.66 5.69 9.01
N LYS A 32 13.15 6.27 7.93
CA LYS A 32 13.87 7.27 7.15
C LYS A 32 13.73 8.67 7.71
N LYS A 33 13.00 8.81 8.82
CA LYS A 33 12.77 10.10 9.48
C LYS A 33 12.07 11.11 8.59
N LEU A 34 11.15 10.60 7.77
CA LEU A 34 10.35 11.45 6.89
C LEU A 34 8.95 11.64 7.45
N SER A 35 8.44 12.87 7.37
CA SER A 35 7.03 13.11 7.59
C SER A 35 6.25 12.65 6.37
N ARG A 36 4.92 12.54 6.51
CA ARG A 36 4.09 12.26 5.33
C ARG A 36 4.24 13.34 4.30
N GLU A 37 4.31 14.60 4.74
CA GLU A 37 4.48 15.74 3.85
C GLU A 37 5.79 15.65 3.07
N ALA A 38 6.87 15.29 3.77
CA ALA A 38 8.17 15.19 3.14
C ALA A 38 8.19 14.05 2.11
N LEU A 39 7.64 12.90 2.47
CA LEU A 39 7.57 11.77 1.54
C LEU A 39 6.71 12.12 0.33
N ALA A 40 5.56 12.72 0.58
CA ALA A 40 4.64 13.09 -0.50
C ALA A 40 5.30 14.08 -1.46
N ALA A 41 6.02 15.08 -0.92
CA ALA A 41 6.71 16.04 -1.76
C ALA A 41 7.75 15.37 -2.65
N GLN A 42 8.51 14.43 -2.09
CA GLN A 42 9.52 13.73 -2.87
C GLN A 42 8.91 12.80 -3.90
N ALA A 43 7.76 12.23 -3.59
CA ALA A 43 7.10 11.30 -4.50
C ALA A 43 6.21 12.02 -5.52
N GLY A 44 5.95 13.32 -5.33
CA GLY A 44 5.09 14.07 -6.22
C GLY A 44 3.62 13.72 -6.07
N ILE A 45 3.20 13.35 -4.87
CA ILE A 45 1.81 13.04 -4.58
C ILE A 45 1.36 13.86 -3.38
N GLU A 46 0.08 13.78 -3.05
CA GLU A 46 -0.48 14.54 -1.95
C GLU A 46 -0.24 13.84 -0.62
N PRO A 47 0.00 14.56 0.47
CA PRO A 47 0.17 13.94 1.79
C PRO A 47 -1.03 13.10 2.20
N LYS A 48 -2.23 13.50 1.81
CA LYS A 48 -3.43 12.75 2.11
C LYS A 48 -3.41 11.38 1.47
N GLN A 49 -2.80 11.25 0.30
CA GLN A 49 -2.67 9.98 -0.39
C GLN A 49 -1.75 9.05 0.39
N VAL A 50 -0.64 9.59 0.91
CA VAL A 50 0.25 8.80 1.77
C VAL A 50 -0.51 8.31 3.00
N TYR A 51 -1.26 9.20 3.64
CA TYR A 51 -2.05 8.85 4.82
C TYR A 51 -3.04 7.71 4.52
N ARG A 52 -3.77 7.83 3.42
CA ARG A 52 -4.77 6.82 3.09
C ARG A 52 -4.17 5.44 2.85
N ILE A 53 -2.98 5.41 2.26
CA ILE A 53 -2.28 4.15 2.07
C ILE A 53 -1.86 3.59 3.43
N GLU A 54 -1.31 4.44 4.29
CA GLU A 54 -0.79 4.00 5.59
C GLU A 54 -1.86 3.43 6.49
N VAL A 55 -3.08 3.96 6.41
CA VAL A 55 -4.17 3.45 7.25
C VAL A 55 -4.97 2.34 6.58
N GLY A 56 -4.62 1.98 5.36
CA GLY A 56 -5.28 0.89 4.65
C GLY A 56 -6.56 1.26 3.96
N GLU A 57 -6.86 2.54 3.82
CA GLU A 57 -8.06 2.99 3.14
C GLU A 57 -7.99 2.86 1.63
N SER A 58 -6.81 2.86 1.07
CA SER A 58 -6.66 2.76 -0.37
C SER A 58 -5.70 1.66 -0.74
N SER A 59 -5.92 1.10 -1.93
CA SER A 59 -5.03 0.15 -2.55
C SER A 59 -4.22 0.91 -3.58
N PRO A 60 -2.95 1.17 -3.35
CA PRO A 60 -2.16 1.92 -4.31
C PRO A 60 -1.94 1.12 -5.58
N THR A 61 -1.81 1.83 -6.70
CA THR A 61 -1.42 1.18 -7.93
C THR A 61 0.06 0.79 -7.86
N ILE A 62 0.47 -0.11 -8.74
CA ILE A 62 1.88 -0.48 -8.82
C ILE A 62 2.74 0.75 -9.08
N ALA A 63 2.28 1.65 -9.96
CA ALA A 63 3.02 2.87 -10.25
C ALA A 63 3.23 3.70 -8.98
N THR A 64 2.19 3.83 -8.17
CA THR A 64 2.30 4.59 -6.92
C THR A 64 3.29 3.93 -5.96
N VAL A 65 3.23 2.60 -5.85
CA VAL A 65 4.15 1.85 -4.98
C VAL A 65 5.61 2.11 -5.40
N VAL A 66 5.88 2.00 -6.69
CA VAL A 66 7.23 2.23 -7.21
C VAL A 66 7.69 3.66 -6.97
N THR A 67 6.79 4.62 -7.19
CA THR A 67 7.12 6.03 -7.01
C THR A 67 7.45 6.33 -5.54
N ILE A 68 6.66 5.78 -4.61
CA ILE A 68 6.90 6.00 -3.19
C ILE A 68 8.22 5.35 -2.75
N ALA A 69 8.45 4.11 -3.19
CA ALA A 69 9.69 3.41 -2.84
C ALA A 69 10.90 4.18 -3.36
N ASN A 70 10.82 4.68 -4.60
CA ASN A 70 11.89 5.45 -5.18
C ASN A 70 12.14 6.74 -4.41
N ALA A 71 11.07 7.39 -3.93
CA ALA A 71 11.20 8.59 -3.11
C ALA A 71 11.94 8.32 -1.80
N MET A 72 11.87 7.08 -1.30
CA MET A 72 12.58 6.67 -0.10
C MET A 72 13.94 6.01 -0.42
N SER A 73 14.34 6.03 -1.69
CA SER A 73 15.60 5.43 -2.15
C SER A 73 15.68 3.95 -1.80
N MET A 74 14.59 3.23 -2.01
CA MET A 74 14.59 1.80 -1.74
C MET A 74 13.89 1.02 -2.83
N HIS A 75 14.23 -0.25 -2.93
CA HIS A 75 13.60 -1.14 -3.89
C HIS A 75 12.13 -1.34 -3.50
N PRO A 76 11.21 -1.34 -4.48
CA PRO A 76 9.78 -1.54 -4.17
C PRO A 76 9.48 -2.81 -3.39
N LYS A 77 10.31 -3.85 -3.50
CA LYS A 77 10.07 -5.09 -2.76
C LYS A 77 10.06 -4.87 -1.26
N LYS A 78 10.73 -3.84 -0.77
CA LYS A 78 10.73 -3.52 0.65
C LYS A 78 9.34 -3.17 1.15
N MET A 79 8.51 -2.63 0.27
CA MET A 79 7.15 -2.25 0.63
C MET A 79 6.30 -3.48 0.95
N PHE A 80 6.69 -4.64 0.45
CA PHE A 80 5.96 -5.89 0.64
C PHE A 80 6.68 -6.83 1.61
N ASP A 81 7.76 -6.39 2.21
CA ASP A 81 8.57 -7.24 3.09
C ASP A 81 8.07 -7.12 4.52
N PHE A 82 7.03 -7.87 4.84
CA PHE A 82 6.43 -7.91 6.16
C PHE A 82 5.68 -9.21 6.34
N GLU A 83 5.45 -9.58 7.60
CA GLU A 83 4.71 -10.79 7.92
C GLU A 83 3.23 -10.59 7.67
N PHE A 84 2.58 -11.60 7.11
CA PHE A 84 1.15 -11.56 6.90
C PHE A 84 0.60 -12.97 6.88
N ASP A 85 -0.43 -13.20 7.69
CA ASP A 85 -1.08 -14.52 7.76
C ASP A 85 -2.19 -14.57 6.72
N PHE A 86 -1.89 -15.17 5.56
CA PHE A 86 -2.86 -15.23 4.47
C PHE A 86 -4.10 -16.04 4.82
N LYS A 87 -3.98 -17.00 5.71
CA LYS A 87 -5.16 -17.76 6.13
C LYS A 87 -6.11 -16.87 6.92
N ALA A 88 -5.58 -16.10 7.85
CA ALA A 88 -6.39 -15.17 8.62
C ALA A 88 -6.75 -13.96 7.78
N GLY A 89 -5.95 -13.63 6.77
CA GLY A 89 -6.17 -12.47 5.94
C GLY A 89 -7.28 -12.62 4.93
N GLY A 90 -7.86 -13.80 4.79
CA GLY A 90 -9.04 -13.97 3.97
C GLY A 90 -8.80 -14.02 2.47
N LEU A 91 -7.70 -14.54 2.05
CA LEU A 91 -7.48 -14.75 0.62
C LEU A 91 -8.17 -15.99 0.11
#